data_7dd0ffe0e8b39789e691014376bc9d71
#
_entry.id   7dd0ffe0e8b39789e691014376bc9d71
#
_cell.length_a   1.000
_cell.length_b   1.000
_cell.length_c   1.000
_cell.angle_alpha   90.00
_cell.angle_beta   90.00
_cell.angle_gamma   90.00
#
_symmetry.space_group_name_H-M   'P 1'
#
loop_
_entity.id
_entity.type
_entity.pdbx_description
1 polymer ?
#
loop_
_entity_poly.entity_id
_entity_poly.type
_entity_poly.pdbx_seq_one_letter_code
_entity_poly.pdbx_strand_id
1 'polypeptide(L)'
;MMSLLHRYVLKRFIYCYVSSASGLIGVFLVADFFERIDEFFRRDMPYSDLIYYYVCKIPSVVFYMAPQAVLFATVITLAVLARDNEITAMKASGVGVVEITLPIIGASFVIALLVLASNEYIVPIANKKMNYIYKVKVQGHSLYGDTYIEAGSAVEVWFIAKDKAVWNVRWFDPEEEKMKDVIIFYRLDNGAIQKRIDAKEVIWRGTHWEFMDGFMRTFDHEGQGTTEYFEKKIFQVSETPDDLVKNIVFHIDEMSLRELYKKIQEMMLEGKDALKNRVELHHKISYPFISVVLALLTIPLSLRSSRHGGVLFCFGINLAMGFVFSFLYAMGISLGFGGFFSPLFAAWGPLLLFSSLGFYLLFTLDSEHVIPRLKL
;
A
#
# COMPACT_ATOMS: atom_id res chain seq x y z
N MET A 1 2.65 6.66 37.22
CA MET A 1 2.38 5.26 37.62
C MET A 1 1.00 4.90 37.08
N MET A 2 0.84 3.90 36.19
CA MET A 2 -0.49 3.50 35.72
C MET A 2 -1.32 2.99 36.88
N SER A 3 -2.59 3.44 37.02
CA SER A 3 -3.52 2.95 38.02
C SER A 3 -3.77 1.44 37.82
N LEU A 4 -4.13 0.69 38.84
CA LEU A 4 -4.47 -0.73 38.76
C LEU A 4 -5.56 -0.98 37.68
N LEU A 5 -6.51 -0.04 37.60
CA LEU A 5 -7.58 -0.06 36.62
C LEU A 5 -7.06 -0.01 35.18
N HIS A 6 -6.17 0.93 34.88
CA HIS A 6 -5.57 1.06 33.52
C HIS A 6 -4.81 -0.19 33.13
N ARG A 7 -4.07 -0.80 34.06
CA ARG A 7 -3.34 -2.05 33.82
C ARG A 7 -4.29 -3.22 33.54
N TYR A 8 -5.41 -3.27 34.26
CA TYR A 8 -6.43 -4.31 34.05
C TYR A 8 -7.06 -4.23 32.66
N VAL A 9 -7.57 -3.03 32.28
CA VAL A 9 -8.17 -2.79 30.96
C VAL A 9 -7.17 -3.05 29.83
N LEU A 10 -5.94 -2.55 29.99
CA LEU A 10 -4.85 -2.77 29.01
C LEU A 10 -4.55 -4.26 28.81
N LYS A 11 -4.40 -5.02 29.89
CA LYS A 11 -4.11 -6.47 29.82
C LYS A 11 -5.21 -7.19 29.05
N ARG A 12 -6.47 -6.88 29.32
CA ARG A 12 -7.62 -7.46 28.64
C ARG A 12 -7.67 -7.10 27.16
N PHE A 13 -7.43 -5.82 26.84
CA PHE A 13 -7.35 -5.35 25.46
C PHE A 13 -6.23 -6.03 24.68
N ILE A 14 -5.02 -6.12 25.22
CA ILE A 14 -3.89 -6.78 24.53
C ILE A 14 -4.18 -8.26 24.29
N TYR A 15 -4.80 -8.96 25.25
CA TYR A 15 -5.22 -10.35 25.04
C TYR A 15 -6.22 -10.48 23.88
N CYS A 16 -7.25 -9.63 23.86
CA CYS A 16 -8.23 -9.59 22.77
C CYS A 16 -7.58 -9.21 21.45
N TYR A 17 -6.61 -8.27 21.46
CA TYR A 17 -5.89 -7.86 20.26
C TYR A 17 -5.07 -9.01 19.64
N VAL A 18 -4.26 -9.68 20.45
CA VAL A 18 -3.45 -10.82 19.98
C VAL A 18 -4.36 -11.94 19.43
N SER A 19 -5.45 -12.26 20.14
CA SER A 19 -6.41 -13.28 19.68
C SER A 19 -7.08 -12.89 18.36
N SER A 20 -7.56 -11.64 18.25
CA SER A 20 -8.21 -11.14 17.04
C SER A 20 -7.24 -11.04 15.86
N ALA A 21 -6.02 -10.54 16.11
CA ALA A 21 -4.98 -10.45 15.09
C ALA A 21 -4.59 -11.85 14.57
N SER A 22 -4.35 -12.80 15.47
CA SER A 22 -4.03 -14.19 15.08
C SER A 22 -5.15 -14.83 14.28
N GLY A 23 -6.41 -14.61 14.67
CA GLY A 23 -7.57 -15.13 13.94
C GLY A 23 -7.68 -14.52 12.55
N LEU A 24 -7.57 -13.18 12.42
CA LEU A 24 -7.64 -12.49 11.13
C LEU A 24 -6.49 -12.88 10.20
N ILE A 25 -5.26 -12.94 10.72
CA ILE A 25 -4.09 -13.37 9.95
C ILE A 25 -4.27 -14.81 9.48
N GLY A 26 -4.72 -15.70 10.36
CA GLY A 26 -4.97 -17.10 10.01
C GLY A 26 -6.01 -17.25 8.90
N VAL A 27 -7.15 -16.57 9.00
CA VAL A 27 -8.20 -16.57 7.97
C VAL A 27 -7.67 -16.03 6.64
N PHE A 28 -6.91 -14.91 6.68
CA PHE A 28 -6.32 -14.33 5.48
C PHE A 28 -5.34 -15.28 4.80
N LEU A 29 -4.41 -15.89 5.56
CA LEU A 29 -3.41 -16.80 5.00
C LEU A 29 -4.06 -18.06 4.42
N VAL A 30 -5.10 -18.58 5.06
CA VAL A 30 -5.86 -19.73 4.54
C VAL A 30 -6.58 -19.35 3.25
N ALA A 31 -7.27 -18.22 3.20
CA ALA A 31 -7.94 -17.74 1.99
C ALA A 31 -6.97 -17.55 0.82
N ASP A 32 -5.83 -16.86 1.07
CA ASP A 32 -4.79 -16.65 0.07
C ASP A 32 -4.14 -17.96 -0.41
N PHE A 33 -3.99 -18.95 0.50
CA PHE A 33 -3.49 -20.26 0.12
C PHE A 33 -4.42 -20.97 -0.88
N PHE A 34 -5.73 -20.99 -0.61
CA PHE A 34 -6.70 -21.60 -1.52
C PHE A 34 -6.84 -20.83 -2.85
N GLU A 35 -6.67 -19.53 -2.85
CA GLU A 35 -6.69 -18.73 -4.07
C GLU A 35 -5.50 -19.05 -5.00
N ARG A 36 -4.32 -19.37 -4.43
CA ARG A 36 -3.08 -19.58 -5.18
C ARG A 36 -2.64 -21.05 -5.29
N ILE A 37 -3.40 -21.96 -4.72
CA ILE A 37 -3.03 -23.38 -4.64
C ILE A 37 -2.71 -23.97 -6.01
N ASP A 38 -3.52 -23.64 -7.04
CA ASP A 38 -3.32 -24.14 -8.39
C ASP A 38 -2.00 -23.68 -9.02
N GLU A 39 -1.57 -22.45 -8.73
CA GLU A 39 -0.32 -21.88 -9.24
C GLU A 39 0.89 -22.58 -8.63
N PHE A 40 0.86 -22.84 -7.32
CA PHE A 40 1.94 -23.52 -6.61
C PHE A 40 2.10 -24.98 -7.06
N PHE A 41 0.99 -25.69 -7.26
CA PHE A 41 1.02 -27.11 -7.66
C PHE A 41 1.36 -27.32 -9.14
N ARG A 42 1.02 -26.38 -10.02
CA ARG A 42 1.39 -26.46 -11.46
C ARG A 42 2.90 -26.45 -11.71
N ARG A 43 3.67 -25.90 -10.80
CA ARG A 43 5.14 -25.74 -10.93
C ARG A 43 5.92 -26.68 -10.01
N ASP A 44 5.27 -27.69 -9.41
CA ASP A 44 5.91 -28.65 -8.47
C ASP A 44 6.79 -27.98 -7.41
N MET A 45 6.27 -26.89 -6.82
CA MET A 45 7.01 -26.05 -5.89
C MET A 45 7.40 -26.85 -4.63
N PRO A 46 8.67 -26.82 -4.19
CA PRO A 46 9.09 -27.48 -2.96
C PRO A 46 8.32 -26.92 -1.75
N TYR A 47 7.88 -27.79 -0.84
CA TYR A 47 7.16 -27.38 0.38
C TYR A 47 7.95 -26.39 1.24
N SER A 48 9.28 -26.44 1.23
CA SER A 48 10.15 -25.49 1.92
C SER A 48 9.97 -24.06 1.41
N ASP A 49 9.88 -23.88 0.08
CA ASP A 49 9.69 -22.57 -0.55
C ASP A 49 8.28 -22.05 -0.29
N LEU A 50 7.27 -22.93 -0.28
CA LEU A 50 5.90 -22.58 0.07
C LEU A 50 5.79 -22.07 1.51
N ILE A 51 6.38 -22.77 2.48
CA ILE A 51 6.41 -22.33 3.88
C ILE A 51 7.15 -20.99 3.98
N TYR A 52 8.31 -20.85 3.33
CA TYR A 52 9.10 -19.64 3.37
C TYR A 52 8.36 -18.45 2.75
N TYR A 53 7.61 -18.67 1.66
CA TYR A 53 6.72 -17.66 1.06
C TYR A 53 5.72 -17.12 2.08
N TYR A 54 4.99 -18.02 2.79
CA TYR A 54 4.00 -17.61 3.77
C TYR A 54 4.61 -16.95 5.00
N VAL A 55 5.77 -17.39 5.47
CA VAL A 55 6.51 -16.72 6.55
C VAL A 55 6.88 -15.30 6.16
N CYS A 56 7.39 -15.09 4.93
CA CYS A 56 7.69 -13.76 4.41
C CYS A 56 6.45 -12.89 4.17
N LYS A 57 5.27 -13.49 3.97
CA LYS A 57 4.01 -12.77 3.78
C LYS A 57 3.42 -12.23 5.08
N ILE A 58 3.68 -12.87 6.23
CA ILE A 58 3.13 -12.48 7.53
C ILE A 58 3.30 -10.98 7.84
N PRO A 59 4.48 -10.34 7.70
CA PRO A 59 4.65 -8.93 8.03
C PRO A 59 3.71 -8.00 7.27
N SER A 60 3.50 -8.25 5.98
CA SER A 60 2.57 -7.48 5.15
C SER A 60 1.12 -7.71 5.58
N VAL A 61 0.74 -8.95 5.89
CA VAL A 61 -0.60 -9.28 6.39
C VAL A 61 -0.85 -8.60 7.74
N VAL A 62 0.13 -8.59 8.64
CA VAL A 62 0.05 -7.87 9.92
C VAL A 62 -0.18 -6.38 9.67
N PHE A 63 0.55 -5.77 8.75
CA PHE A 63 0.37 -4.36 8.39
C PHE A 63 -1.09 -4.05 8.01
N TYR A 64 -1.68 -4.83 7.11
CA TYR A 64 -3.05 -4.61 6.63
C TYR A 64 -4.13 -5.02 7.64
N MET A 65 -3.89 -6.03 8.48
CA MET A 65 -4.88 -6.56 9.42
C MET A 65 -4.86 -5.86 10.80
N ALA A 66 -3.80 -5.12 11.14
CA ALA A 66 -3.66 -4.49 12.45
C ALA A 66 -4.82 -3.52 12.81
N PRO A 67 -5.29 -2.63 11.91
CA PRO A 67 -6.42 -1.75 12.24
C PRO A 67 -7.71 -2.51 12.54
N GLN A 68 -8.01 -3.55 11.74
CA GLN A 68 -9.19 -4.41 11.94
C GLN A 68 -9.09 -5.20 13.25
N ALA A 69 -7.90 -5.69 13.57
CA ALA A 69 -7.65 -6.37 14.84
C ALA A 69 -7.87 -5.46 16.04
N VAL A 70 -7.49 -4.17 15.96
CA VAL A 70 -7.77 -3.17 16.99
C VAL A 70 -9.27 -2.93 17.13
N LEU A 71 -10.01 -2.82 16.01
CA LEU A 71 -11.48 -2.69 16.05
C LEU A 71 -12.11 -3.87 16.80
N PHE A 72 -11.82 -5.11 16.40
CA PHE A 72 -12.35 -6.30 17.04
C PHE A 72 -11.95 -6.39 18.51
N ALA A 73 -10.68 -6.13 18.81
CA ALA A 73 -10.19 -6.13 20.20
C ALA A 73 -10.93 -5.13 21.07
N THR A 74 -11.18 -3.93 20.58
CA THR A 74 -11.91 -2.87 21.28
C THR A 74 -13.35 -3.29 21.54
N VAL A 75 -14.05 -3.77 20.50
CA VAL A 75 -15.45 -4.26 20.63
C VAL A 75 -15.53 -5.37 21.66
N ILE A 76 -14.69 -6.41 21.52
CA ILE A 76 -14.72 -7.58 22.42
C ILE A 76 -14.41 -7.16 23.85
N THR A 77 -13.37 -6.35 24.05
CA THR A 77 -12.97 -5.88 25.39
C THR A 77 -14.10 -5.14 26.07
N LEU A 78 -14.68 -4.15 25.38
CA LEU A 78 -15.75 -3.33 25.96
C LEU A 78 -17.06 -4.12 26.12
N ALA A 79 -17.40 -5.00 25.19
CA ALA A 79 -18.59 -5.84 25.30
C ALA A 79 -18.52 -6.80 26.48
N VAL A 80 -17.36 -7.41 26.74
CA VAL A 80 -17.17 -8.30 27.89
C VAL A 80 -17.20 -7.51 29.21
N LEU A 81 -16.49 -6.36 29.30
CA LEU A 81 -16.53 -5.48 30.48
C LEU A 81 -17.95 -4.97 30.75
N ALA A 82 -18.73 -4.67 29.74
CA ALA A 82 -20.11 -4.24 29.86
C ALA A 82 -21.03 -5.38 30.30
N ARG A 83 -20.88 -6.57 29.73
CA ARG A 83 -21.66 -7.76 30.08
C ARG A 83 -21.46 -8.15 31.55
N ASP A 84 -20.23 -8.06 32.02
CA ASP A 84 -19.87 -8.41 33.40
C ASP A 84 -20.19 -7.24 34.39
N ASN A 85 -20.87 -6.15 33.94
CA ASN A 85 -21.21 -4.94 34.68
C ASN A 85 -20.00 -4.16 35.24
N GLU A 86 -18.78 -4.49 34.81
CA GLU A 86 -17.57 -3.84 35.30
C GLU A 86 -17.53 -2.34 34.93
N ILE A 87 -17.94 -1.99 33.68
CA ILE A 87 -18.02 -0.58 33.26
C ILE A 87 -19.01 0.21 34.15
N THR A 88 -20.14 -0.39 34.51
CA THR A 88 -21.13 0.22 35.37
C THR A 88 -20.58 0.43 36.79
N ALA A 89 -19.86 -0.56 37.31
CA ALA A 89 -19.22 -0.46 38.64
C ALA A 89 -18.12 0.62 38.67
N MET A 90 -17.27 0.70 37.62
CA MET A 90 -16.27 1.77 37.49
C MET A 90 -16.90 3.17 37.45
N LYS A 91 -17.97 3.34 36.67
CA LYS A 91 -18.72 4.62 36.62
C LYS A 91 -19.37 4.97 37.95
N ALA A 92 -19.92 3.99 38.65
CA ALA A 92 -20.50 4.19 39.96
C ALA A 92 -19.47 4.59 41.03
N SER A 93 -18.20 4.22 40.85
CA SER A 93 -17.08 4.68 41.68
C SER A 93 -16.51 6.03 41.27
N GLY A 94 -17.14 6.74 40.32
CA GLY A 94 -16.74 8.09 39.88
C GLY A 94 -15.69 8.16 38.79
N VAL A 95 -15.31 7.02 38.18
CA VAL A 95 -14.33 7.00 37.08
C VAL A 95 -15.01 7.36 35.76
N GLY A 96 -14.50 8.38 35.07
CA GLY A 96 -15.01 8.82 33.76
C GLY A 96 -14.78 7.81 32.65
N VAL A 97 -15.63 7.86 31.60
CA VAL A 97 -15.50 6.95 30.42
C VAL A 97 -14.17 7.12 29.73
N VAL A 98 -13.73 8.37 29.56
CA VAL A 98 -12.43 8.68 28.95
C VAL A 98 -11.30 8.03 29.73
N GLU A 99 -11.33 8.07 31.05
CA GLU A 99 -10.30 7.49 31.91
C GLU A 99 -10.26 5.95 31.79
N ILE A 100 -11.44 5.30 31.70
CA ILE A 100 -11.54 3.85 31.51
C ILE A 100 -10.96 3.42 30.15
N THR A 101 -11.17 4.24 29.10
CA THR A 101 -10.83 3.87 27.71
C THR A 101 -9.46 4.37 27.25
N LEU A 102 -8.84 5.29 28.01
CA LEU A 102 -7.50 5.84 27.70
C LEU A 102 -6.43 4.77 27.46
N PRO A 103 -6.36 3.65 28.22
CA PRO A 103 -5.42 2.57 27.97
C PRO A 103 -5.61 1.91 26.58
N ILE A 104 -6.85 1.81 26.09
CA ILE A 104 -7.16 1.24 24.78
C ILE A 104 -6.64 2.17 23.66
N ILE A 105 -6.92 3.47 23.78
CA ILE A 105 -6.46 4.49 22.81
C ILE A 105 -4.92 4.54 22.81
N GLY A 106 -4.29 4.55 23.98
CA GLY A 106 -2.84 4.55 24.10
C GLY A 106 -2.19 3.30 23.52
N ALA A 107 -2.77 2.12 23.77
CA ALA A 107 -2.29 0.86 23.17
C ALA A 107 -2.47 0.86 21.65
N SER A 108 -3.59 1.34 21.12
CA SER A 108 -3.84 1.46 19.68
C SER A 108 -2.83 2.39 19.00
N PHE A 109 -2.43 3.47 19.67
CA PHE A 109 -1.37 4.36 19.18
C PHE A 109 -0.01 3.68 19.19
N VAL A 110 0.35 2.95 20.24
CA VAL A 110 1.59 2.17 20.28
C VAL A 110 1.61 1.09 19.18
N ILE A 111 0.49 0.39 18.97
CA ILE A 111 0.35 -0.58 17.87
C ILE A 111 0.57 0.11 16.51
N ALA A 112 -0.04 1.28 16.29
CA ALA A 112 0.16 2.04 15.05
C ALA A 112 1.64 2.38 14.82
N LEU A 113 2.38 2.80 15.86
CA LEU A 113 3.81 3.08 15.76
C LEU A 113 4.65 1.82 15.48
N LEU A 114 4.32 0.69 16.09
CA LEU A 114 5.00 -0.58 15.84
C LEU A 114 4.76 -1.07 14.40
N VAL A 115 3.53 -0.94 13.90
CA VAL A 115 3.17 -1.28 12.52
C VAL A 115 3.88 -0.34 11.54
N LEU A 116 3.97 0.96 11.83
CA LEU A 116 4.72 1.92 11.02
C LEU A 116 6.21 1.56 10.98
N ALA A 117 6.81 1.24 12.12
CA ALA A 117 8.20 0.79 12.19
C ALA A 117 8.43 -0.52 11.41
N SER A 118 7.49 -1.47 11.53
CA SER A 118 7.54 -2.71 10.73
C SER A 118 7.49 -2.43 9.23
N ASN A 119 6.70 -1.45 8.79
CA ASN A 119 6.61 -1.05 7.37
C ASN A 119 7.89 -0.37 6.86
N GLU A 120 8.69 0.21 7.72
CA GLU A 120 10.01 0.76 7.35
C GLU A 120 11.09 -0.31 7.27
N TYR A 121 11.15 -1.25 8.23
CA TYR A 121 12.31 -2.12 8.40
C TYR A 121 12.07 -3.59 8.03
N ILE A 122 10.86 -4.11 8.23
CA ILE A 122 10.57 -5.55 8.10
C ILE A 122 9.82 -5.85 6.80
N VAL A 123 8.75 -5.12 6.53
CA VAL A 123 7.86 -5.37 5.39
C VAL A 123 8.60 -5.32 4.05
N PRO A 124 9.46 -4.32 3.74
CA PRO A 124 10.15 -4.27 2.47
C PRO A 124 11.07 -5.46 2.22
N ILE A 125 11.83 -5.87 3.25
CA ILE A 125 12.74 -7.02 3.17
C ILE A 125 11.95 -8.32 2.96
N ALA A 126 10.85 -8.46 3.69
CA ALA A 126 9.98 -9.63 3.59
C ALA A 126 9.29 -9.71 2.23
N ASN A 127 8.80 -8.57 1.70
CA ASN A 127 8.17 -8.50 0.39
C ASN A 127 9.15 -8.80 -0.74
N LYS A 128 10.39 -8.31 -0.69
CA LYS A 128 11.44 -8.66 -1.67
C LYS A 128 11.63 -10.17 -1.74
N LYS A 129 11.75 -10.85 -0.60
CA LYS A 129 11.91 -12.31 -0.55
C LYS A 129 10.66 -13.06 -1.01
N MET A 130 9.49 -12.62 -0.57
CA MET A 130 8.21 -13.20 -0.98
C MET A 130 8.01 -13.09 -2.49
N ASN A 131 8.23 -11.91 -3.06
CA ASN A 131 8.08 -11.65 -4.49
C ASN A 131 9.11 -12.43 -5.32
N TYR A 132 10.36 -12.56 -4.83
CA TYR A 132 11.35 -13.42 -5.46
C TYR A 132 10.85 -14.85 -5.63
N ILE A 133 10.32 -15.46 -4.56
CA ILE A 133 9.80 -16.83 -4.63
C ILE A 133 8.63 -16.89 -5.61
N TYR A 134 7.66 -16.00 -5.47
CA TYR A 134 6.45 -16.03 -6.28
C TYR A 134 6.73 -15.75 -7.76
N LYS A 135 7.45 -14.69 -8.07
CA LYS A 135 7.71 -14.28 -9.45
C LYS A 135 8.72 -15.18 -10.15
N VAL A 136 9.84 -15.50 -9.49
CA VAL A 136 10.90 -16.30 -10.13
C VAL A 136 10.56 -17.79 -10.12
N LYS A 137 10.20 -18.35 -8.94
CA LYS A 137 10.01 -19.79 -8.81
C LYS A 137 8.62 -20.27 -9.25
N VAL A 138 7.56 -19.47 -9.00
CA VAL A 138 6.19 -19.85 -9.37
C VAL A 138 5.82 -19.35 -10.76
N GLN A 139 6.02 -18.07 -11.06
CA GLN A 139 5.67 -17.50 -12.37
C GLN A 139 6.73 -17.73 -13.44
N GLY A 140 7.98 -18.01 -13.05
CA GLY A 140 9.08 -18.28 -14.00
C GLY A 140 9.66 -16.99 -14.62
N HIS A 141 9.55 -15.86 -13.90
CA HIS A 141 10.18 -14.61 -14.33
C HIS A 141 11.70 -14.69 -14.19
N SER A 142 12.42 -14.10 -15.14
CA SER A 142 13.87 -13.95 -15.05
C SER A 142 14.24 -12.86 -14.04
N LEU A 143 15.31 -13.09 -13.29
CA LEU A 143 15.88 -12.12 -12.35
C LEU A 143 16.97 -11.33 -13.07
N TYR A 144 16.81 -10.02 -13.17
CA TYR A 144 17.82 -9.12 -13.68
C TYR A 144 18.16 -8.07 -12.63
N GLY A 145 19.36 -8.17 -12.02
CA GLY A 145 19.71 -7.38 -10.83
C GLY A 145 18.75 -7.66 -9.68
N ASP A 146 18.10 -6.63 -9.16
CA ASP A 146 17.09 -6.73 -8.10
C ASP A 146 15.64 -6.73 -8.64
N THR A 147 15.45 -6.93 -9.95
CA THR A 147 14.15 -6.77 -10.62
C THR A 147 13.70 -8.06 -11.28
N TYR A 148 12.41 -8.36 -11.18
CA TYR A 148 11.77 -9.54 -11.80
C TYR A 148 11.14 -9.13 -13.12
N ILE A 149 11.51 -9.80 -14.20
CA ILE A 149 10.96 -9.55 -15.53
C ILE A 149 10.42 -10.85 -16.07
N GLU A 150 9.20 -10.82 -16.59
CA GLU A 150 8.62 -11.96 -17.29
C GLU A 150 9.42 -12.21 -18.57
N ALA A 151 10.12 -13.34 -18.64
CA ALA A 151 10.91 -13.69 -19.81
C ALA A 151 10.01 -13.76 -21.05
N GLY A 152 10.31 -12.93 -22.04
CA GLY A 152 9.58 -12.90 -23.30
C GLY A 152 8.18 -12.26 -23.23
N SER A 153 7.83 -11.54 -22.16
CA SER A 153 6.56 -10.83 -22.09
C SER A 153 6.58 -9.57 -22.98
N ALA A 154 5.46 -9.34 -23.67
CA ALA A 154 5.18 -8.08 -24.33
C ALA A 154 4.90 -7.03 -23.24
N VAL A 155 5.93 -6.35 -22.79
CA VAL A 155 5.79 -5.25 -21.82
C VAL A 155 5.75 -3.97 -22.64
N GLU A 156 4.54 -3.48 -22.95
CA GLU A 156 4.42 -2.15 -23.57
C GLU A 156 4.72 -1.10 -22.52
N VAL A 157 5.97 -0.63 -22.48
CA VAL A 157 6.44 0.35 -21.50
C VAL A 157 6.75 1.68 -22.18
N TRP A 158 6.19 2.73 -21.61
CA TRP A 158 6.52 4.11 -21.92
C TRP A 158 7.37 4.70 -20.80
N PHE A 159 8.53 5.22 -21.13
CA PHE A 159 9.35 5.94 -20.14
C PHE A 159 10.08 7.12 -20.79
N ILE A 160 10.51 8.05 -19.95
CA ILE A 160 11.33 9.19 -20.35
C ILE A 160 12.78 8.87 -20.02
N ALA A 161 13.64 8.86 -21.02
CA ALA A 161 15.06 8.59 -20.89
C ALA A 161 15.82 9.80 -20.28
N LYS A 162 17.08 9.60 -19.90
CA LYS A 162 17.94 10.65 -19.31
C LYS A 162 18.13 11.87 -20.23
N ASP A 163 18.10 11.65 -21.54
CA ASP A 163 18.18 12.67 -22.57
C ASP A 163 16.81 13.33 -22.91
N LYS A 164 15.79 13.08 -22.08
CA LYS A 164 14.39 13.51 -22.26
C LYS A 164 13.69 12.91 -23.47
N ALA A 165 14.29 11.96 -24.19
CA ALA A 165 13.62 11.19 -25.21
C ALA A 165 12.52 10.31 -24.60
N VAL A 166 11.39 10.17 -25.29
CA VAL A 166 10.31 9.28 -24.88
C VAL A 166 10.46 7.96 -25.59
N TRP A 167 10.62 6.91 -24.82
CA TRP A 167 10.75 5.56 -25.33
C TRP A 167 9.45 4.81 -25.16
N ASN A 168 9.08 4.06 -26.18
CA ASN A 168 8.11 2.97 -26.12
C ASN A 168 8.83 1.68 -26.49
N VAL A 169 8.85 0.72 -25.58
CA VAL A 169 9.43 -0.61 -25.79
C VAL A 169 8.31 -1.61 -25.63
N ARG A 170 8.01 -2.36 -26.70
CA ARG A 170 6.92 -3.34 -26.65
C ARG A 170 7.35 -4.68 -26.07
N TRP A 171 8.62 -5.04 -26.25
CA TRP A 171 9.18 -6.27 -25.73
C TRP A 171 10.64 -6.07 -25.34
N PHE A 172 11.02 -6.56 -24.16
CA PHE A 172 12.39 -6.51 -23.67
C PHE A 172 12.78 -7.85 -23.04
N ASP A 173 13.91 -8.38 -23.45
CA ASP A 173 14.56 -9.53 -22.84
C ASP A 173 15.87 -9.08 -22.18
N PRO A 174 15.93 -9.08 -20.86
CA PRO A 174 17.14 -8.66 -20.15
C PRO A 174 18.26 -9.70 -20.22
N GLU A 175 17.97 -11.01 -20.42
CA GLU A 175 19.01 -12.05 -20.51
C GLU A 175 19.74 -11.98 -21.85
N GLU A 176 19.00 -11.76 -22.94
CA GLU A 176 19.57 -11.56 -24.28
C GLU A 176 19.99 -10.10 -24.51
N GLU A 177 19.73 -9.18 -23.56
CA GLU A 177 19.94 -7.74 -23.68
C GLU A 177 19.35 -7.16 -24.98
N LYS A 178 18.11 -7.58 -25.28
CA LYS A 178 17.45 -7.37 -26.56
C LYS A 178 16.06 -6.76 -26.39
N MET A 179 15.72 -5.79 -27.25
CA MET A 179 14.39 -5.20 -27.34
C MET A 179 13.77 -5.45 -28.70
N LYS A 180 12.45 -5.51 -28.77
CA LYS A 180 11.70 -5.57 -30.03
C LYS A 180 10.61 -4.49 -30.05
N ASP A 181 10.29 -4.02 -31.26
CA ASP A 181 9.30 -2.99 -31.53
C ASP A 181 9.52 -1.74 -30.67
N VAL A 182 10.68 -1.13 -30.84
CA VAL A 182 11.11 0.05 -30.09
C VAL A 182 10.79 1.31 -30.87
N ILE A 183 10.15 2.28 -30.19
CA ILE A 183 9.91 3.61 -30.75
C ILE A 183 10.53 4.64 -29.81
N ILE A 184 11.33 5.56 -30.36
CA ILE A 184 11.97 6.63 -29.61
C ILE A 184 11.54 7.98 -30.20
N PHE A 185 11.03 8.89 -29.37
CA PHE A 185 10.67 10.23 -29.74
C PHE A 185 11.61 11.23 -29.09
N TYR A 186 12.27 12.04 -29.89
CA TYR A 186 12.99 13.23 -29.44
C TYR A 186 12.08 14.45 -29.61
N ARG A 187 11.93 15.23 -28.55
CA ARG A 187 11.06 16.42 -28.53
C ARG A 187 11.88 17.71 -28.35
N LEU A 188 11.44 18.76 -28.99
CA LEU A 188 11.89 20.13 -28.72
C LEU A 188 11.25 20.67 -27.43
N ASP A 189 11.81 21.72 -26.85
CA ASP A 189 11.28 22.36 -25.63
C ASP A 189 9.85 22.89 -25.79
N ASN A 190 9.40 23.16 -27.01
CA ASN A 190 8.02 23.55 -27.35
C ASN A 190 7.04 22.36 -27.43
N GLY A 191 7.52 21.12 -27.19
CA GLY A 191 6.72 19.89 -27.24
C GLY A 191 6.60 19.27 -28.64
N ALA A 192 7.07 19.91 -29.71
CA ALA A 192 7.04 19.35 -31.06
C ALA A 192 8.03 18.17 -31.18
N ILE A 193 7.67 17.18 -32.01
CA ILE A 193 8.54 16.03 -32.28
C ILE A 193 9.59 16.48 -33.29
N GLN A 194 10.86 16.41 -32.89
CA GLN A 194 12.00 16.69 -33.76
C GLN A 194 12.44 15.47 -34.56
N LYS A 195 12.44 14.29 -33.89
CA LYS A 195 12.93 13.06 -34.46
C LYS A 195 12.18 11.87 -33.87
N ARG A 196 11.86 10.89 -34.71
CA ARG A 196 11.30 9.59 -34.30
C ARG A 196 12.14 8.48 -34.89
N ILE A 197 12.49 7.49 -34.07
CA ILE A 197 13.18 6.28 -34.47
C ILE A 197 12.23 5.14 -34.20
N ASP A 198 11.94 4.33 -35.21
CA ASP A 198 11.20 3.07 -35.12
C ASP A 198 12.16 1.95 -35.46
N ALA A 199 12.29 0.90 -34.65
CA ALA A 199 13.13 -0.25 -34.91
C ALA A 199 12.43 -1.54 -34.50
N LYS A 200 12.51 -2.57 -35.34
CA LYS A 200 11.96 -3.89 -35.01
C LYS A 200 12.77 -4.60 -33.96
N GLU A 201 14.08 -4.41 -33.95
CA GLU A 201 14.98 -5.07 -33.04
C GLU A 201 16.09 -4.14 -32.62
N VAL A 202 16.45 -4.19 -31.33
CA VAL A 202 17.54 -3.41 -30.75
C VAL A 202 18.31 -4.31 -29.79
N ILE A 203 19.63 -4.42 -30.02
CA ILE A 203 20.50 -5.34 -29.25
C ILE A 203 21.61 -4.54 -28.59
N TRP A 204 21.88 -4.84 -27.30
CA TRP A 204 23.01 -4.28 -26.58
C TRP A 204 24.32 -5.02 -26.94
N ARG A 205 25.36 -4.26 -27.22
CA ARG A 205 26.69 -4.79 -27.55
C ARG A 205 27.73 -4.47 -26.47
N GLY A 206 27.31 -4.37 -25.22
CA GLY A 206 28.16 -4.08 -24.07
C GLY A 206 28.48 -2.59 -23.86
N THR A 207 28.50 -1.78 -24.91
CA THR A 207 28.79 -0.34 -24.85
C THR A 207 27.78 0.54 -25.56
N HIS A 208 27.01 -0.01 -26.49
CA HIS A 208 26.03 0.72 -27.29
C HIS A 208 24.89 -0.15 -27.76
N TRP A 209 23.77 0.48 -28.10
CA TRP A 209 22.62 -0.17 -28.70
C TRP A 209 22.72 -0.19 -30.21
N GLU A 210 22.54 -1.34 -30.78
CA GLU A 210 22.51 -1.59 -32.21
C GLU A 210 21.06 -1.77 -32.63
N PHE A 211 20.56 -0.84 -33.47
CA PHE A 211 19.19 -0.82 -33.97
C PHE A 211 19.14 -1.52 -35.35
N MET A 212 18.18 -2.41 -35.51
CA MET A 212 18.02 -3.22 -36.70
C MET A 212 16.62 -3.08 -37.31
N ASP A 213 16.57 -3.07 -38.63
CA ASP A 213 15.34 -3.03 -39.45
C ASP A 213 14.37 -1.92 -39.01
N GLY A 214 14.74 -0.68 -39.27
CA GLY A 214 14.00 0.45 -38.75
C GLY A 214 13.93 1.66 -39.66
N PHE A 215 13.17 2.65 -39.23
CA PHE A 215 13.01 3.94 -39.88
C PHE A 215 13.36 5.07 -38.93
N MET A 216 14.10 6.03 -39.44
CA MET A 216 14.35 7.30 -38.76
C MET A 216 13.57 8.42 -39.49
N ARG A 217 12.69 9.10 -38.76
CA ARG A 217 11.96 10.27 -39.30
C ARG A 217 12.44 11.51 -38.59
N THR A 218 12.85 12.51 -39.38
CA THR A 218 13.24 13.83 -38.85
C THR A 218 12.26 14.86 -39.37
N PHE A 219 11.73 15.69 -38.48
CA PHE A 219 10.72 16.69 -38.78
C PHE A 219 11.38 18.07 -38.76
N ASP A 220 11.05 18.92 -39.74
CA ASP A 220 11.44 20.33 -39.77
C ASP A 220 10.45 21.20 -38.99
N HIS A 221 10.68 22.53 -38.96
CA HIS A 221 9.83 23.48 -38.25
C HIS A 221 8.42 23.59 -38.86
N GLU A 222 8.22 23.19 -40.10
CA GLU A 222 6.94 23.21 -40.82
C GLU A 222 6.19 21.88 -40.71
N GLY A 223 6.76 20.90 -40.01
CA GLY A 223 6.18 19.56 -39.82
C GLY A 223 6.38 18.62 -41.03
N GLN A 224 7.13 19.06 -42.05
CA GLN A 224 7.53 18.17 -43.13
C GLN A 224 8.66 17.26 -42.63
N GLY A 225 8.55 15.96 -42.93
CA GLY A 225 9.49 14.95 -42.44
C GLY A 225 10.21 14.20 -43.51
N THR A 226 11.50 14.01 -43.35
CA THR A 226 12.28 13.05 -44.17
C THR A 226 12.32 11.71 -43.45
N THR A 227 12.10 10.61 -44.18
CA THR A 227 12.17 9.25 -43.68
C THR A 227 13.35 8.52 -44.27
N GLU A 228 14.22 8.01 -43.43
CA GLU A 228 15.39 7.21 -43.82
C GLU A 228 15.20 5.79 -43.28
N TYR A 229 15.26 4.79 -44.14
CA TYR A 229 15.32 3.38 -43.75
C TYR A 229 16.75 3.01 -43.40
N PHE A 230 16.93 2.19 -42.37
CA PHE A 230 18.22 1.57 -42.05
C PHE A 230 18.03 0.10 -41.73
N GLU A 231 18.91 -0.72 -42.33
CA GLU A 231 19.00 -2.15 -42.01
C GLU A 231 19.71 -2.34 -40.64
N LYS A 232 20.76 -1.54 -40.40
CA LYS A 232 21.53 -1.56 -39.15
C LYS A 232 22.12 -0.18 -38.89
N LYS A 233 21.89 0.34 -37.70
CA LYS A 233 22.38 1.68 -37.31
C LYS A 233 22.64 1.76 -35.79
N ILE A 234 23.71 2.44 -35.43
CA ILE A 234 24.03 2.73 -34.01
C ILE A 234 23.56 4.15 -33.73
N PHE A 235 22.74 4.30 -32.69
CA PHE A 235 22.38 5.60 -32.16
C PHE A 235 23.02 5.81 -30.80
N GLN A 236 23.51 7.02 -30.56
CA GLN A 236 23.99 7.42 -29.24
C GLN A 236 22.77 7.64 -28.35
N VAL A 237 22.46 6.68 -27.51
CA VAL A 237 21.40 6.76 -26.51
C VAL A 237 22.02 6.59 -25.11
N SER A 238 21.49 7.31 -24.14
CA SER A 238 22.06 7.41 -22.80
C SER A 238 21.69 6.25 -21.87
N GLU A 239 20.70 5.43 -22.28
CA GLU A 239 20.15 4.35 -21.47
C GLU A 239 20.97 3.06 -21.62
N THR A 240 21.28 2.45 -20.49
CA THR A 240 21.85 1.09 -20.42
C THR A 240 20.74 0.07 -20.17
N PRO A 241 21.00 -1.26 -20.38
CA PRO A 241 20.04 -2.30 -19.99
C PRO A 241 19.57 -2.17 -18.54
N ASP A 242 20.49 -1.86 -17.60
CA ASP A 242 20.17 -1.64 -16.19
C ASP A 242 19.22 -0.45 -15.95
N ASP A 243 19.37 0.64 -16.72
CA ASP A 243 18.49 1.79 -16.64
C ASP A 243 17.08 1.45 -17.13
N LEU A 244 17.00 0.65 -18.21
CA LEU A 244 15.72 0.17 -18.73
C LEU A 244 14.98 -0.67 -17.70
N VAL A 245 15.64 -1.64 -17.10
CA VAL A 245 15.06 -2.49 -16.04
C VAL A 245 14.52 -1.64 -14.89
N LYS A 246 15.29 -0.67 -14.41
CA LYS A 246 14.86 0.25 -13.35
C LYS A 246 13.67 1.12 -13.72
N ASN A 247 13.48 1.42 -15.00
CA ASN A 247 12.36 2.21 -15.50
C ASN A 247 11.11 1.36 -15.78
N ILE A 248 11.29 0.07 -16.15
CA ILE A 248 10.22 -0.85 -16.54
C ILE A 248 9.51 -1.42 -15.31
N VAL A 249 10.25 -1.80 -14.26
CA VAL A 249 9.67 -2.52 -13.12
C VAL A 249 9.94 -1.80 -11.81
N PHE A 250 8.87 -1.29 -11.24
CA PHE A 250 8.90 -0.53 -10.00
C PHE A 250 7.92 -1.13 -8.98
N HIS A 251 8.46 -1.83 -7.98
CA HIS A 251 7.66 -2.45 -6.93
C HIS A 251 7.64 -1.56 -5.68
N ILE A 252 6.61 -0.74 -5.54
CA ILE A 252 6.43 0.19 -4.40
C ILE A 252 6.28 -0.57 -3.08
N ASP A 253 5.69 -1.75 -3.11
CA ASP A 253 5.49 -2.62 -1.94
C ASP A 253 6.79 -3.19 -1.36
N GLU A 254 7.88 -3.21 -2.16
CA GLU A 254 9.22 -3.64 -1.74
C GLU A 254 10.08 -2.50 -1.20
N MET A 255 9.59 -1.26 -1.25
CA MET A 255 10.35 -0.08 -0.82
C MET A 255 10.00 0.33 0.60
N SER A 256 11.03 0.69 1.37
CA SER A 256 10.87 1.43 2.61
C SER A 256 10.36 2.85 2.36
N LEU A 257 9.87 3.52 3.39
CA LEU A 257 9.43 4.92 3.28
C LEU A 257 10.57 5.83 2.78
N ARG A 258 11.81 5.58 3.26
CA ARG A 258 12.98 6.35 2.86
C ARG A 258 13.35 6.13 1.40
N GLU A 259 13.35 4.88 0.94
CA GLU A 259 13.61 4.52 -0.46
C GLU A 259 12.55 5.13 -1.39
N LEU A 260 11.27 5.03 -1.01
CA LEU A 260 10.17 5.61 -1.77
C LEU A 260 10.26 7.14 -1.83
N TYR A 261 10.58 7.80 -0.71
CA TYR A 261 10.78 9.25 -0.68
C TYR A 261 11.92 9.69 -1.60
N LYS A 262 13.09 9.00 -1.53
CA LYS A 262 14.23 9.27 -2.39
C LYS A 262 13.87 9.11 -3.87
N LYS A 263 13.16 8.05 -4.21
CA LYS A 263 12.69 7.79 -5.59
C LYS A 263 11.73 8.86 -6.09
N ILE A 264 10.82 9.36 -5.25
CA ILE A 264 9.94 10.48 -5.58
C ILE A 264 10.78 11.73 -5.93
N GLN A 265 11.82 12.03 -5.14
CA GLN A 265 12.69 13.18 -5.42
C GLN A 265 13.43 13.02 -6.76
N GLU A 266 13.97 11.83 -7.04
CA GLU A 266 14.61 11.51 -8.33
C GLU A 266 13.65 11.72 -9.49
N MET A 267 12.43 11.17 -9.40
CA MET A 267 11.40 11.34 -10.43
C MET A 267 11.03 12.81 -10.67
N MET A 268 10.92 13.60 -9.60
CA MET A 268 10.62 15.03 -9.70
C MET A 268 11.76 15.81 -10.37
N LEU A 269 13.02 15.48 -10.06
CA LEU A 269 14.20 16.09 -10.70
C LEU A 269 14.28 15.75 -12.19
N GLU A 270 13.85 14.53 -12.56
CA GLU A 270 13.77 14.08 -13.95
C GLU A 270 12.53 14.61 -14.70
N GLY A 271 11.67 15.38 -14.04
CA GLY A 271 10.42 15.91 -14.62
C GLY A 271 9.34 14.85 -14.87
N LYS A 272 9.47 13.66 -14.24
CA LYS A 272 8.48 12.58 -14.32
C LYS A 272 7.31 12.82 -13.36
N ASP A 273 6.13 12.33 -13.73
CA ASP A 273 4.97 12.39 -12.84
C ASP A 273 5.16 11.43 -11.65
N ALA A 274 5.26 12.00 -10.46
CA ALA A 274 5.40 11.26 -9.20
C ALA A 274 4.10 11.26 -8.36
N LEU A 275 2.95 11.67 -8.94
CA LEU A 275 1.70 11.83 -8.20
C LEU A 275 1.31 10.54 -7.44
N LYS A 276 1.25 9.42 -8.15
CA LYS A 276 0.88 8.12 -7.57
C LYS A 276 1.81 7.71 -6.43
N ASN A 277 3.10 7.89 -6.62
CA ASN A 277 4.13 7.54 -5.63
C ASN A 277 4.02 8.43 -4.37
N ARG A 278 3.67 9.71 -4.55
CA ARG A 278 3.41 10.63 -3.41
C ARG A 278 2.15 10.24 -2.63
N VAL A 279 1.08 9.83 -3.31
CA VAL A 279 -0.12 9.30 -2.65
C VAL A 279 0.23 8.05 -1.85
N GLU A 280 1.00 7.13 -2.44
CA GLU A 280 1.42 5.88 -1.79
C GLU A 280 2.32 6.14 -0.58
N LEU A 281 3.22 7.11 -0.64
CA LEU A 281 4.04 7.52 0.50
C LEU A 281 3.16 7.97 1.68
N HIS A 282 2.19 8.84 1.41
CA HIS A 282 1.24 9.28 2.44
C HIS A 282 0.36 8.13 2.94
N HIS A 283 -0.07 7.22 2.05
CA HIS A 283 -0.81 6.01 2.41
C HIS A 283 -0.01 5.14 3.39
N LYS A 284 1.23 4.80 3.07
CA LYS A 284 2.12 3.99 3.93
C LYS A 284 2.31 4.58 5.33
N ILE A 285 2.31 5.91 5.46
CA ILE A 285 2.43 6.59 6.76
C ILE A 285 1.08 6.65 7.48
N SER A 286 0.00 6.99 6.80
CA SER A 286 -1.32 7.22 7.41
C SER A 286 -2.05 5.93 7.78
N TYR A 287 -1.84 4.84 7.03
CA TYR A 287 -2.56 3.58 7.20
C TYR A 287 -2.45 2.98 8.61
N PRO A 288 -1.28 2.90 9.27
CA PRO A 288 -1.18 2.41 10.64
C PRO A 288 -2.04 3.18 11.63
N PHE A 289 -2.22 4.50 11.44
CA PHE A 289 -3.03 5.34 12.32
C PHE A 289 -4.54 5.09 12.21
N ILE A 290 -4.99 4.34 11.20
CA ILE A 290 -6.36 3.83 11.12
C ILE A 290 -6.71 3.05 12.40
N SER A 291 -5.76 2.36 13.01
CA SER A 291 -5.92 1.65 14.29
C SER A 291 -6.45 2.58 15.40
N VAL A 292 -5.90 3.79 15.47
CA VAL A 292 -6.32 4.79 16.46
C VAL A 292 -7.71 5.33 16.14
N VAL A 293 -7.97 5.62 14.88
CA VAL A 293 -9.28 6.13 14.43
C VAL A 293 -10.38 5.13 14.70
N LEU A 294 -10.15 3.86 14.37
CA LEU A 294 -11.12 2.79 14.63
C LEU A 294 -11.34 2.58 16.13
N ALA A 295 -10.30 2.65 16.97
CA ALA A 295 -10.48 2.61 18.42
C ALA A 295 -11.34 3.78 18.92
N LEU A 296 -11.07 5.01 18.48
CA LEU A 296 -11.83 6.20 18.84
C LEU A 296 -13.31 6.12 18.45
N LEU A 297 -13.62 5.56 17.28
CA LEU A 297 -15.00 5.37 16.83
C LEU A 297 -15.70 4.22 17.56
N THR A 298 -14.99 3.11 17.74
CA THR A 298 -15.54 1.88 18.32
C THR A 298 -15.90 2.05 19.79
N ILE A 299 -15.13 2.80 20.57
CA ILE A 299 -15.35 3.02 21.99
C ILE A 299 -16.75 3.58 22.26
N PRO A 300 -17.14 4.76 21.73
CA PRO A 300 -18.45 5.32 22.01
C PRO A 300 -19.60 4.48 21.47
N LEU A 301 -19.42 3.87 20.29
CA LEU A 301 -20.45 3.00 19.71
C LEU A 301 -20.68 1.74 20.55
N SER A 302 -19.61 1.11 21.05
CA SER A 302 -19.70 -0.07 21.91
C SER A 302 -20.38 0.21 23.23
N LEU A 303 -20.07 1.34 23.86
CA LEU A 303 -20.64 1.72 25.15
C LEU A 303 -22.12 2.12 25.06
N ARG A 304 -22.57 2.68 23.93
CA ARG A 304 -23.99 2.97 23.67
C ARG A 304 -24.79 1.72 23.33
N SER A 305 -24.29 0.90 22.42
CA SER A 305 -25.02 -0.25 21.88
C SER A 305 -25.17 -1.38 22.89
N SER A 306 -24.23 -1.57 23.82
CA SER A 306 -24.31 -2.61 24.84
C SER A 306 -25.51 -2.45 25.79
N ARG A 307 -26.05 -1.23 25.92
CA ARG A 307 -27.24 -0.95 26.76
C ARG A 307 -28.56 -1.33 26.08
N HIS A 308 -28.64 -1.38 24.76
CA HIS A 308 -29.92 -1.48 24.03
C HIS A 308 -30.07 -2.75 23.18
N GLY A 309 -28.97 -3.44 22.79
CA GLY A 309 -29.06 -4.50 21.79
C GLY A 309 -28.21 -5.75 22.03
N GLY A 310 -27.52 -5.83 23.17
CA GLY A 310 -26.62 -6.95 23.47
C GLY A 310 -25.32 -6.95 22.64
N VAL A 311 -24.46 -7.95 22.89
CA VAL A 311 -23.10 -8.04 22.35
C VAL A 311 -23.10 -8.16 20.81
N LEU A 312 -24.02 -8.93 20.23
CA LEU A 312 -24.10 -9.15 18.78
C LEU A 312 -24.45 -7.87 18.01
N PHE A 313 -25.40 -7.09 18.53
CA PHE A 313 -25.78 -5.82 17.93
C PHE A 313 -24.63 -4.80 18.01
N CYS A 314 -23.95 -4.75 19.16
CA CYS A 314 -22.74 -3.94 19.32
C CYS A 314 -21.68 -4.29 18.28
N PHE A 315 -21.45 -5.59 18.06
CA PHE A 315 -20.48 -6.08 17.07
C PHE A 315 -20.88 -5.66 15.66
N GLY A 316 -22.14 -5.85 15.28
CA GLY A 316 -22.66 -5.52 13.94
C GLY A 316 -22.50 -4.04 13.60
N ILE A 317 -22.87 -3.14 14.52
CA ILE A 317 -22.79 -1.68 14.29
C ILE A 317 -21.33 -1.19 14.16
N ASN A 318 -20.41 -1.75 14.94
CA ASN A 318 -18.99 -1.40 14.87
C ASN A 318 -18.34 -1.94 13.59
N LEU A 319 -18.72 -3.15 13.15
CA LEU A 319 -18.28 -3.73 11.89
C LEU A 319 -18.76 -2.88 10.70
N ALA A 320 -20.03 -2.47 10.70
CA ALA A 320 -20.59 -1.60 9.66
C ALA A 320 -19.86 -0.25 9.61
N MET A 321 -19.58 0.36 10.76
CA MET A 321 -18.82 1.63 10.83
C MET A 321 -17.37 1.45 10.35
N GLY A 322 -16.71 0.36 10.72
CA GLY A 322 -15.38 0.02 10.23
C GLY A 322 -15.34 -0.16 8.71
N PHE A 323 -16.39 -0.80 8.15
CA PHE A 323 -16.55 -0.95 6.70
C PHE A 323 -16.74 0.41 6.00
N VAL A 324 -17.65 1.26 6.50
CA VAL A 324 -17.88 2.61 5.95
C VAL A 324 -16.59 3.43 5.97
N PHE A 325 -15.86 3.41 7.09
CA PHE A 325 -14.58 4.08 7.18
C PHE A 325 -13.58 3.56 6.13
N SER A 326 -13.40 2.23 6.06
CA SER A 326 -12.44 1.61 5.13
C SER A 326 -12.79 1.91 3.67
N PHE A 327 -14.08 1.90 3.34
CA PHE A 327 -14.58 2.24 2.01
C PHE A 327 -14.25 3.71 1.64
N LEU A 328 -14.55 4.65 2.55
CA LEU A 328 -14.27 6.08 2.31
C LEU A 328 -12.77 6.37 2.27
N TYR A 329 -11.96 5.66 3.07
CA TYR A 329 -10.52 5.75 3.00
C TYR A 329 -9.97 5.25 1.67
N ALA A 330 -10.40 4.08 1.21
CA ALA A 330 -9.99 3.51 -0.08
C ALA A 330 -10.41 4.41 -1.26
N MET A 331 -11.64 4.99 -1.19
CA MET A 331 -12.11 5.96 -2.17
C MET A 331 -11.23 7.22 -2.18
N GLY A 332 -10.84 7.73 -1.01
CA GLY A 332 -9.91 8.87 -0.89
C GLY A 332 -8.58 8.62 -1.58
N ILE A 333 -7.96 7.46 -1.31
CA ILE A 333 -6.70 7.03 -1.95
C ILE A 333 -6.88 6.89 -3.47
N SER A 334 -7.97 6.27 -3.94
CA SER A 334 -8.26 6.11 -5.37
C SER A 334 -8.41 7.46 -6.09
N LEU A 335 -9.13 8.42 -5.49
CA LEU A 335 -9.25 9.79 -6.01
C LEU A 335 -7.90 10.53 -6.00
N GLY A 336 -7.04 10.24 -5.02
CA GLY A 336 -5.66 10.72 -5.00
C GLY A 336 -4.84 10.20 -6.16
N PHE A 337 -4.91 8.90 -6.47
CA PHE A 337 -4.24 8.30 -7.64
C PHE A 337 -4.75 8.86 -8.97
N GLY A 338 -6.03 9.23 -9.03
CA GLY A 338 -6.63 9.90 -10.19
C GLY A 338 -6.32 11.39 -10.30
N GLY A 339 -5.62 12.00 -9.32
CA GLY A 339 -5.25 13.41 -9.32
C GLY A 339 -6.38 14.38 -8.90
N PHE A 340 -7.56 13.87 -8.49
CA PHE A 340 -8.68 14.69 -8.01
C PHE A 340 -8.39 15.30 -6.63
N PHE A 341 -7.67 14.59 -5.79
CA PHE A 341 -7.26 15.05 -4.46
C PHE A 341 -5.74 15.18 -4.37
N SER A 342 -5.29 16.15 -3.59
CA SER A 342 -3.87 16.24 -3.25
C SER A 342 -3.43 14.98 -2.47
N PRO A 343 -2.17 14.51 -2.62
CA PRO A 343 -1.68 13.32 -1.93
C PRO A 343 -1.90 13.33 -0.41
N LEU A 344 -1.69 14.50 0.19
CA LEU A 344 -1.92 14.69 1.62
C LEU A 344 -3.40 14.52 1.99
N PHE A 345 -4.31 15.20 1.27
CA PHE A 345 -5.74 15.14 1.57
C PHE A 345 -6.33 13.75 1.32
N ALA A 346 -5.88 13.07 0.27
CA ALA A 346 -6.31 11.71 -0.07
C ALA A 346 -6.07 10.70 1.08
N ALA A 347 -4.91 10.78 1.73
CA ALA A 347 -4.52 9.83 2.77
C ALA A 347 -4.93 10.27 4.18
N TRP A 348 -4.96 11.57 4.48
CA TRP A 348 -5.23 12.09 5.84
C TRP A 348 -6.64 12.63 6.04
N GLY A 349 -7.31 13.05 4.95
CA GLY A 349 -8.67 13.63 5.01
C GLY A 349 -9.68 12.72 5.74
N PRO A 350 -9.86 11.47 5.29
CA PRO A 350 -10.76 10.53 5.98
C PRO A 350 -10.36 10.27 7.44
N LEU A 351 -9.06 10.17 7.75
CA LEU A 351 -8.58 9.97 9.13
C LEU A 351 -9.00 11.14 10.04
N LEU A 352 -8.78 12.37 9.59
CA LEU A 352 -9.09 13.57 10.36
C LEU A 352 -10.61 13.71 10.57
N LEU A 353 -11.41 13.45 9.53
CA LEU A 353 -12.87 13.51 9.61
C LEU A 353 -13.41 12.51 10.64
N PHE A 354 -12.99 11.25 10.55
CA PHE A 354 -13.46 10.22 11.45
C PHE A 354 -12.84 10.29 12.85
N SER A 355 -11.62 10.79 13.00
CA SER A 355 -11.04 11.09 14.31
C SER A 355 -11.83 12.17 15.03
N SER A 356 -12.19 13.27 14.35
CA SER A 356 -13.00 14.35 14.94
C SER A 356 -14.38 13.86 15.36
N LEU A 357 -15.02 13.00 14.53
CA LEU A 357 -16.28 12.34 14.88
C LEU A 357 -16.12 11.44 16.12
N GLY A 358 -15.06 10.63 16.17
CA GLY A 358 -14.79 9.75 17.30
C GLY A 358 -14.56 10.51 18.61
N PHE A 359 -13.77 11.59 18.56
CA PHE A 359 -13.59 12.50 19.72
C PHE A 359 -14.91 13.15 20.14
N TYR A 360 -15.68 13.69 19.20
CA TYR A 360 -16.98 14.28 19.50
C TYR A 360 -17.91 13.28 20.21
N LEU A 361 -18.02 12.05 19.69
CA LEU A 361 -18.85 11.01 20.30
C LEU A 361 -18.33 10.58 21.67
N LEU A 362 -17.02 10.54 21.88
CA LEU A 362 -16.40 10.17 23.15
C LEU A 362 -16.67 11.24 24.25
N PHE A 363 -16.49 12.52 23.90
CA PHE A 363 -16.77 13.62 24.84
C PHE A 363 -18.26 13.75 25.17
N THR A 364 -19.16 13.48 24.22
CA THR A 364 -20.61 13.52 24.49
C THR A 364 -21.08 12.40 25.41
N LEU A 365 -20.35 11.29 25.52
CA LEU A 365 -20.65 10.22 26.48
C LEU A 365 -20.37 10.61 27.95
N ASP A 366 -19.38 11.46 28.18
CA ASP A 366 -19.05 11.95 29.53
C ASP A 366 -19.98 13.12 29.97
N SER A 367 -20.55 13.84 28.98
CA SER A 367 -21.40 15.00 29.19
C SER A 367 -22.91 14.68 29.24
N GLU A 368 -23.33 13.41 29.41
CA GLU A 368 -24.77 13.02 29.55
C GLU A 368 -25.54 13.78 30.63
N HIS A 369 -24.89 14.64 31.41
CA HIS A 369 -25.54 15.57 32.34
C HIS A 369 -25.95 16.93 31.74
N VAL A 370 -25.61 17.24 30.46
CA VAL A 370 -25.75 18.61 29.89
C VAL A 370 -26.68 18.72 28.69
N ILE A 371 -27.12 17.65 28.08
CA ILE A 371 -28.01 17.73 26.90
C ILE A 371 -29.39 17.10 27.23
N PRO A 372 -30.50 17.89 27.18
CA PRO A 372 -31.84 17.32 27.31
C PRO A 372 -32.12 16.34 26.19
N ARG A 373 -32.64 15.16 26.55
CA ARG A 373 -33.04 14.08 25.67
C ARG A 373 -33.87 14.62 24.50
N LEU A 374 -33.32 14.66 23.30
CA LEU A 374 -34.11 14.60 22.08
C LEU A 374 -34.75 13.22 22.05
N LYS A 375 -36.05 13.18 22.42
CA LYS A 375 -36.92 12.03 22.17
C LYS A 375 -37.07 11.89 20.68
N LEU A 376 -36.46 10.85 20.11
CA LEU A 376 -36.83 10.25 18.83
C LEU A 376 -37.66 9.01 19.10
#